data_a9b95f2ea068ecd837518bbb9e0addd7
#
_entry.id   a9b95f2ea068ecd837518bbb9e0addd7
#
_cell.length_a   1.000
_cell.length_b   1.000
_cell.length_c   1.000
_cell.angle_alpha   90.00
_cell.angle_beta   90.00
_cell.angle_gamma   90.00
#
_symmetry.space_group_name_H-M   'P 1'
#
loop_
_entity.id
_entity.type
_entity.pdbx_description
1 polymer ?
#
loop_
_entity_poly.entity_id
_entity_poly.type
_entity_poly.pdbx_seq_one_letter_code
_entity_poly.pdbx_strand_id
1 'polypeptide(L)'
;MSTIEDYIYVENHIPVELCESLIEECNKKEWKKHTWNNYAAGTFESEPEKELDVMPCTKEQQDKITPYLIKALEEYQLKHSWPGEKTSPPWLTKFSPIRFNKYEVGNMMREHYDHIHSIFDGKMKGVPIVSIVANLNDNYEGAEFYCRGKEIPLKTGDILLFPSNFMYPHEVKEATKGTRYSFVSWAF
;
A
#
# COMPACT_ATOMS: atom_id res chain seq x y z
N MET A 1 15.32 19.48 -13.00
CA MET A 1 15.30 19.27 -11.53
C MET A 1 14.18 18.29 -11.26
N SER A 2 14.46 17.24 -10.50
CA SER A 2 13.41 16.32 -10.05
C SER A 2 12.49 17.04 -9.06
N THR A 3 11.20 16.83 -9.19
CA THR A 3 10.19 17.28 -8.23
C THR A 3 9.90 16.15 -7.25
N ILE A 4 9.22 16.44 -6.14
CA ILE A 4 8.91 15.38 -5.19
C ILE A 4 7.84 14.40 -5.72
N GLU A 5 7.07 14.79 -6.71
CA GLU A 5 6.13 13.95 -7.43
C GLU A 5 6.83 12.87 -8.26
N ASP A 6 8.06 13.09 -8.68
CA ASP A 6 8.86 12.12 -9.47
C ASP A 6 9.17 10.85 -8.67
N TYR A 7 9.05 10.91 -7.31
CA TYR A 7 9.21 9.76 -6.42
C TYR A 7 7.92 8.97 -6.22
N ILE A 8 6.83 9.34 -6.87
CA ILE A 8 5.62 8.52 -6.96
C ILE A 8 5.78 7.64 -8.20
N TYR A 9 5.75 6.32 -7.99
CA TYR A 9 6.00 5.32 -9.03
C TYR A 9 4.80 4.39 -9.12
N VAL A 10 4.29 4.20 -10.33
CA VAL A 10 3.20 3.23 -10.61
C VAL A 10 3.60 2.42 -11.83
N GLU A 11 3.60 1.10 -11.68
CA GLU A 11 3.81 0.17 -12.78
C GLU A 11 2.98 -1.10 -12.59
N ASN A 12 2.61 -1.73 -13.70
CA ASN A 12 1.86 -2.97 -13.70
C ASN A 12 2.80 -4.17 -13.54
N HIS A 13 2.72 -4.85 -12.40
CA HIS A 13 3.61 -5.96 -12.08
C HIS A 13 2.87 -7.26 -11.81
N ILE A 14 1.66 -7.21 -11.23
CA ILE A 14 0.95 -8.40 -10.76
C ILE A 14 0.02 -8.90 -11.86
N PRO A 15 0.14 -10.17 -12.29
CA PRO A 15 -0.79 -10.75 -13.27
C PRO A 15 -2.25 -10.68 -12.79
N VAL A 16 -3.16 -10.42 -13.71
CA VAL A 16 -4.61 -10.30 -13.40
C VAL A 16 -5.12 -11.58 -12.74
N GLU A 17 -4.72 -12.74 -13.22
CA GLU A 17 -5.12 -14.04 -12.68
C GLU A 17 -4.69 -14.24 -11.23
N LEU A 18 -3.53 -13.69 -10.85
CA LEU A 18 -3.10 -13.71 -9.45
C LEU A 18 -3.93 -12.74 -8.60
N CYS A 19 -4.26 -11.55 -9.12
CA CYS A 19 -5.13 -10.60 -8.43
C CYS A 19 -6.50 -11.24 -8.14
N GLU A 20 -7.13 -11.86 -9.15
CA GLU A 20 -8.41 -12.54 -9.02
C GLU A 20 -8.34 -13.69 -7.99
N SER A 21 -7.31 -14.53 -8.07
CA SER A 21 -7.10 -15.62 -7.11
C SER A 21 -6.95 -15.11 -5.67
N LEU A 22 -6.20 -14.02 -5.46
CA LEU A 22 -6.02 -13.41 -4.14
C LEU A 22 -7.35 -12.87 -3.59
N ILE A 23 -8.16 -12.20 -4.42
CA ILE A 23 -9.49 -11.71 -4.03
C ILE A 23 -10.39 -12.88 -3.62
N GLU A 24 -10.44 -13.97 -4.40
CA GLU A 24 -11.23 -15.15 -4.07
C GLU A 24 -10.79 -15.80 -2.76
N GLU A 25 -9.48 -15.90 -2.53
CA GLU A 25 -8.92 -16.44 -1.28
C GLU A 25 -9.29 -15.56 -0.08
N CYS A 26 -9.20 -14.23 -0.24
CA CYS A 26 -9.53 -13.26 0.80
C CYS A 26 -11.02 -13.29 1.15
N ASN A 27 -11.91 -13.42 0.17
CA ASN A 27 -13.35 -13.46 0.39
C ASN A 27 -13.86 -14.74 1.12
N LYS A 28 -13.01 -15.75 1.25
CA LYS A 28 -13.28 -16.95 2.05
C LYS A 28 -12.90 -16.79 3.53
N LYS A 29 -12.36 -15.62 3.92
CA LYS A 29 -11.82 -15.39 5.27
C LYS A 29 -12.55 -14.24 5.96
N GLU A 30 -12.33 -14.13 7.27
CA GLU A 30 -12.86 -13.04 8.08
C GLU A 30 -12.08 -11.74 7.87
N TRP A 31 -12.82 -10.67 7.66
CA TRP A 31 -12.31 -9.31 7.59
C TRP A 31 -12.61 -8.57 8.90
N LYS A 32 -11.75 -7.61 9.27
CA LYS A 32 -11.93 -6.78 10.46
C LYS A 32 -11.92 -5.32 10.06
N LYS A 33 -12.71 -4.49 10.74
CA LYS A 33 -12.68 -3.04 10.51
C LYS A 33 -11.31 -2.46 10.85
N HIS A 34 -10.84 -1.56 10.01
CA HIS A 34 -9.63 -0.78 10.26
C HIS A 34 -9.82 0.10 11.51
N THR A 35 -8.75 0.35 12.24
CA THR A 35 -8.73 1.23 13.40
C THR A 35 -7.55 2.19 13.31
N TRP A 36 -7.75 3.41 13.78
CA TRP A 36 -6.71 4.41 13.88
C TRP A 36 -6.09 4.43 15.27
N ASN A 37 -4.79 4.57 15.35
CA ASN A 37 -4.12 4.77 16.63
C ASN A 37 -4.10 6.28 16.96
N ASN A 38 -4.75 6.65 18.05
CA ASN A 38 -4.62 7.99 18.64
C ASN A 38 -3.42 7.98 19.59
N TYR A 39 -2.26 8.37 19.10
CA TYR A 39 -1.02 8.37 19.88
C TYR A 39 -1.07 9.33 21.10
N ALA A 40 -1.82 10.43 21.01
CA ALA A 40 -1.95 11.38 22.12
C ALA A 40 -2.77 10.81 23.27
N ALA A 41 -3.82 10.06 22.95
CA ALA A 41 -4.71 9.45 23.95
C ALA A 41 -4.30 8.01 24.31
N GLY A 42 -3.41 7.38 23.55
CA GLY A 42 -3.06 5.96 23.69
C GLY A 42 -4.23 5.01 23.41
N THR A 43 -5.18 5.44 22.57
CA THR A 43 -6.40 4.71 22.26
C THR A 43 -6.49 4.39 20.77
N PHE A 44 -7.36 3.44 20.42
CA PHE A 44 -7.75 3.20 19.05
C PHE A 44 -9.11 3.85 18.77
N GLU A 45 -9.21 4.49 17.63
CA GLU A 45 -10.43 5.13 17.14
C GLU A 45 -10.88 4.44 15.84
N SER A 46 -12.19 4.37 15.65
CA SER A 46 -12.79 3.86 14.41
C SER A 46 -14.14 4.54 14.19
N GLU A 47 -14.44 4.81 12.93
CA GLU A 47 -15.79 5.14 12.46
C GLU A 47 -16.27 3.96 11.59
N PRO A 48 -16.79 2.87 12.20
CA PRO A 48 -16.98 1.59 11.52
C PRO A 48 -17.76 1.65 10.21
N GLU A 49 -18.66 2.63 10.08
CA GLU A 49 -19.48 2.83 8.88
C GLU A 49 -18.66 3.33 7.68
N LYS A 50 -17.57 4.05 7.95
CA LYS A 50 -16.69 4.62 6.91
C LYS A 50 -15.39 3.85 6.75
N GLU A 51 -14.98 3.11 7.75
CA GLU A 51 -13.71 2.38 7.73
C GLU A 51 -13.73 1.20 6.77
N LEU A 52 -12.64 1.05 6.04
CA LEU A 52 -12.39 -0.14 5.24
C LEU A 52 -12.25 -1.38 6.12
N ASP A 53 -12.38 -2.54 5.50
CA ASP A 53 -12.05 -3.82 6.11
C ASP A 53 -10.59 -4.19 5.81
N VAL A 54 -9.93 -4.80 6.79
CA VAL A 54 -8.54 -5.23 6.69
C VAL A 54 -8.38 -6.69 7.12
N MET A 55 -7.38 -7.35 6.53
CA MET A 55 -6.97 -8.68 6.98
C MET A 55 -5.47 -8.90 6.75
N PRO A 56 -4.80 -9.69 7.60
CA PRO A 56 -3.40 -10.05 7.39
C PRO A 56 -3.25 -11.02 6.22
N CYS A 57 -2.18 -10.86 5.48
CA CYS A 57 -1.76 -11.80 4.45
C CYS A 57 -1.26 -13.11 5.10
N THR A 58 -1.60 -14.25 4.52
CA THR A 58 -1.00 -15.52 4.93
C THR A 58 0.39 -15.70 4.33
N LYS A 59 1.17 -16.61 4.91
CA LYS A 59 2.51 -16.92 4.39
C LYS A 59 2.46 -17.38 2.94
N GLU A 60 1.48 -18.22 2.58
CA GLU A 60 1.31 -18.70 1.21
C GLU A 60 1.02 -17.57 0.22
N GLN A 61 0.11 -16.65 0.58
CA GLN A 61 -0.19 -15.46 -0.23
C GLN A 61 1.03 -14.55 -0.35
N GLN A 62 1.75 -14.34 0.76
CA GLN A 62 2.96 -13.55 0.76
C GLN A 62 4.02 -14.13 -0.17
N ASP A 63 4.21 -15.46 -0.20
CA ASP A 63 5.16 -16.12 -1.09
C ASP A 63 4.79 -15.94 -2.57
N LYS A 64 3.49 -15.93 -2.90
CA LYS A 64 2.99 -15.63 -4.25
C LYS A 64 3.24 -14.17 -4.66
N ILE A 65 3.12 -13.22 -3.73
CA ILE A 65 3.22 -11.77 -4.00
C ILE A 65 4.68 -11.29 -3.99
N THR A 66 5.52 -11.83 -3.12
CA THR A 66 6.90 -11.37 -2.87
C THR A 66 7.73 -11.14 -4.14
N PRO A 67 7.74 -12.02 -5.16
CA PRO A 67 8.55 -11.79 -6.37
C PRO A 67 8.21 -10.49 -7.10
N TYR A 68 6.94 -10.11 -7.12
CA TYR A 68 6.47 -8.89 -7.77
C TYR A 68 6.84 -7.65 -6.97
N LEU A 69 6.77 -7.71 -5.63
CA LEU A 69 7.20 -6.61 -4.77
C LEU A 69 8.70 -6.37 -4.89
N ILE A 70 9.51 -7.43 -4.90
CA ILE A 70 10.96 -7.31 -5.06
C ILE A 70 11.27 -6.64 -6.39
N LYS A 71 10.66 -7.10 -7.49
CA LYS A 71 10.85 -6.51 -8.81
C LYS A 71 10.48 -5.01 -8.82
N ALA A 72 9.32 -4.65 -8.31
CA ALA A 72 8.88 -3.26 -8.25
C ALA A 72 9.84 -2.38 -7.42
N LEU A 73 10.32 -2.88 -6.27
CA LEU A 73 11.29 -2.18 -5.43
C LEU A 73 12.65 -2.03 -6.11
N GLU A 74 13.13 -3.03 -6.84
CA GLU A 74 14.37 -2.96 -7.61
C GLU A 74 14.27 -1.88 -8.72
N GLU A 75 13.18 -1.88 -9.48
CA GLU A 75 12.94 -0.88 -10.53
C GLU A 75 12.81 0.53 -9.94
N TYR A 76 12.10 0.68 -8.82
CA TYR A 76 11.99 1.94 -8.09
C TYR A 76 13.36 2.46 -7.66
N GLN A 77 14.21 1.61 -7.08
CA GLN A 77 15.56 1.97 -6.65
C GLN A 77 16.44 2.37 -7.83
N LEU A 78 16.39 1.61 -8.93
CA LEU A 78 17.14 1.93 -10.15
C LEU A 78 16.75 3.27 -10.74
N LYS A 79 15.46 3.60 -10.73
CA LYS A 79 14.93 4.88 -11.22
C LYS A 79 15.42 6.06 -10.36
N HIS A 80 15.52 5.87 -9.06
CA HIS A 80 15.82 6.94 -8.09
C HIS A 80 17.24 6.87 -7.50
N SER A 81 18.08 5.93 -7.99
CA SER A 81 19.49 5.84 -7.59
C SER A 81 20.26 7.09 -7.93
N TRP A 82 21.22 7.45 -7.08
CA TRP A 82 22.17 8.51 -7.36
C TRP A 82 23.00 8.17 -8.61
N PRO A 83 23.23 9.15 -9.50
CA PRO A 83 24.11 8.92 -10.66
C PRO A 83 25.49 8.43 -10.21
N GLY A 84 25.87 7.21 -10.55
CA GLY A 84 27.12 6.56 -10.13
C GLY A 84 26.92 5.31 -9.29
N GLU A 85 25.77 5.09 -8.66
CA GLU A 85 25.49 3.92 -7.82
C GLU A 85 24.74 2.79 -8.54
N LYS A 86 24.68 2.80 -9.87
CA LYS A 86 23.99 1.77 -10.66
C LYS A 86 24.45 0.33 -10.43
N THR A 87 25.54 0.15 -9.70
CA THR A 87 26.12 -1.15 -9.37
C THR A 87 25.94 -1.56 -7.91
N SER A 88 25.35 -0.72 -7.08
CA SER A 88 25.06 -1.05 -5.70
C SER A 88 23.94 -2.09 -5.63
N PRO A 89 24.07 -3.13 -4.80
CA PRO A 89 22.97 -4.06 -4.59
C PRO A 89 21.74 -3.30 -4.05
N PRO A 90 20.53 -3.79 -4.31
CA PRO A 90 19.31 -3.19 -3.78
C PRO A 90 19.40 -3.04 -2.27
N TRP A 91 19.17 -1.84 -1.75
CA TRP A 91 19.20 -1.57 -0.31
C TRP A 91 17.80 -1.71 0.35
N LEU A 92 16.72 -1.57 -0.42
CA LEU A 92 15.35 -1.89 0.01
C LEU A 92 15.07 -3.38 -0.23
N THR A 93 15.48 -4.23 0.69
CA THR A 93 15.35 -5.69 0.54
C THR A 93 14.35 -6.31 1.50
N LYS A 94 13.81 -5.52 2.42
CA LYS A 94 12.87 -5.96 3.44
C LYS A 94 11.59 -5.15 3.36
N PHE A 95 10.48 -5.80 3.63
CA PHE A 95 9.19 -5.15 3.75
C PHE A 95 8.36 -5.80 4.87
N SER A 96 7.42 -5.04 5.40
CA SER A 96 6.54 -5.48 6.48
C SER A 96 5.60 -6.59 6.01
N PRO A 97 4.97 -7.33 6.92
CA PRO A 97 3.85 -8.20 6.58
C PRO A 97 2.80 -7.45 5.76
N ILE A 98 2.33 -8.09 4.69
CA ILE A 98 1.32 -7.54 3.80
C ILE A 98 -0.03 -7.53 4.53
N ARG A 99 -0.78 -6.46 4.37
CA ARG A 99 -2.15 -6.31 4.85
C ARG A 99 -3.07 -6.08 3.64
N PHE A 100 -4.08 -6.93 3.48
CA PHE A 100 -5.15 -6.70 2.51
C PHE A 100 -6.15 -5.67 3.03
N ASN A 101 -6.66 -4.87 2.12
CA ASN A 101 -7.66 -3.84 2.33
C ASN A 101 -8.84 -4.07 1.39
N LYS A 102 -10.07 -3.95 1.92
CA LYS A 102 -11.32 -4.04 1.17
C LYS A 102 -12.15 -2.78 1.44
N TYR A 103 -12.54 -2.10 0.39
CA TYR A 103 -13.39 -0.91 0.43
C TYR A 103 -14.74 -1.25 -0.19
N GLU A 104 -15.75 -1.43 0.63
CA GLU A 104 -17.16 -1.54 0.21
C GLU A 104 -17.77 -0.14 0.06
N VAL A 105 -18.93 -0.04 -0.56
CA VAL A 105 -19.65 1.24 -0.73
C VAL A 105 -19.77 1.97 0.62
N GLY A 106 -19.38 3.24 0.65
CA GLY A 106 -19.32 4.07 1.84
C GLY A 106 -17.97 4.02 2.57
N ASN A 107 -17.09 3.07 2.26
CA ASN A 107 -15.78 3.00 2.90
C ASN A 107 -14.77 3.92 2.23
N MET A 108 -13.86 4.47 3.03
CA MET A 108 -12.79 5.36 2.61
C MET A 108 -11.55 5.20 3.50
N MET A 109 -10.46 5.82 3.12
CA MET A 109 -9.30 6.05 3.98
C MET A 109 -9.04 7.54 4.02
N ARG A 110 -9.24 8.17 5.18
CA ARG A 110 -9.01 9.61 5.36
C ARG A 110 -7.56 9.99 5.06
N GLU A 111 -7.32 11.25 4.69
CA GLU A 111 -5.97 11.75 4.44
C GLU A 111 -5.08 11.52 5.67
N HIS A 112 -3.91 10.96 5.45
CA HIS A 112 -2.94 10.66 6.47
C HIS A 112 -1.52 10.58 5.89
N TYR A 113 -0.56 10.45 6.78
CA TYR A 113 0.84 10.16 6.48
C TYR A 113 1.23 8.82 7.08
N ASP A 114 2.07 8.06 6.39
CA ASP A 114 2.60 6.82 6.93
C ASP A 114 3.75 7.08 7.91
N HIS A 115 3.79 6.31 8.98
CA HIS A 115 4.94 6.14 9.88
C HIS A 115 5.53 7.41 10.50
N ILE A 116 4.75 8.47 10.71
CA ILE A 116 5.22 9.68 11.40
C ILE A 116 5.64 9.37 12.83
N HIS A 117 5.00 8.40 13.48
CA HIS A 117 5.19 8.05 14.88
C HIS A 117 5.63 6.60 15.10
N SER A 118 5.92 5.84 14.04
CA SER A 118 6.25 4.43 14.16
C SER A 118 7.65 4.11 13.68
N ILE A 119 8.35 3.38 14.52
CA ILE A 119 9.63 2.74 14.19
C ILE A 119 9.41 1.25 14.34
N PHE A 120 9.83 0.47 13.35
CA PHE A 120 9.85 -0.98 13.50
C PHE A 120 10.96 -1.37 14.47
N ASP A 121 10.59 -2.14 15.49
CA ASP A 121 11.50 -2.66 16.51
C ASP A 121 11.33 -4.18 16.70
N GLY A 122 12.01 -4.76 17.67
CA GLY A 122 11.91 -6.19 17.93
C GLY A 122 12.47 -7.04 16.79
N LYS A 123 11.64 -7.88 16.18
CA LYS A 123 12.02 -8.76 15.06
C LYS A 123 12.16 -8.01 13.74
N MET A 124 11.38 -6.95 13.55
CA MET A 124 11.49 -6.03 12.42
C MET A 124 12.14 -4.75 12.92
N LYS A 125 13.38 -4.52 12.51
CA LYS A 125 14.10 -3.29 12.89
C LYS A 125 14.29 -2.42 11.67
N GLY A 126 13.93 -1.15 11.78
CA GLY A 126 14.14 -0.16 10.74
C GLY A 126 13.08 0.94 10.77
N VAL A 127 13.29 1.92 9.93
CA VAL A 127 12.33 2.99 9.66
C VAL A 127 11.74 2.71 8.29
N PRO A 128 10.42 2.61 8.13
CA PRO A 128 9.81 2.50 6.81
C PRO A 128 10.21 3.68 5.93
N ILE A 129 10.66 3.38 4.72
CA ILE A 129 11.17 4.38 3.77
C ILE A 129 10.23 4.51 2.58
N VAL A 130 9.65 3.41 2.12
CA VAL A 130 8.76 3.37 0.97
C VAL A 130 7.45 2.69 1.33
N SER A 131 6.35 3.38 1.08
CA SER A 131 5.00 2.83 1.13
C SER A 131 4.71 2.06 -0.15
N ILE A 132 4.09 0.90 -0.02
CA ILE A 132 3.73 0.00 -1.10
C ILE A 132 2.22 -0.16 -1.08
N VAL A 133 1.56 0.16 -2.19
CA VAL A 133 0.12 -0.07 -2.40
C VAL A 133 -0.05 -0.83 -3.69
N ALA A 134 -0.70 -1.98 -3.66
CA ALA A 134 -1.05 -2.71 -4.87
C ALA A 134 -2.56 -2.75 -5.07
N ASN A 135 -3.01 -2.49 -6.29
CA ASN A 135 -4.42 -2.52 -6.66
C ASN A 135 -4.77 -3.87 -7.29
N LEU A 136 -5.76 -4.56 -6.74
CA LEU A 136 -6.11 -5.92 -7.16
C LEU A 136 -7.28 -5.98 -8.14
N ASN A 137 -8.06 -4.92 -8.27
CA ASN A 137 -9.15 -4.80 -9.26
C ASN A 137 -9.39 -3.34 -9.62
N ASP A 138 -10.14 -3.10 -10.70
CA ASP A 138 -10.51 -1.76 -11.17
C ASP A 138 -11.99 -1.69 -11.62
N ASN A 139 -12.80 -2.69 -11.26
CA ASN A 139 -14.22 -2.77 -11.57
C ASN A 139 -15.11 -2.15 -10.46
N TYR A 140 -14.73 -0.96 -9.98
CA TYR A 140 -15.45 -0.18 -8.98
C TYR A 140 -15.57 1.29 -9.41
N GLU A 141 -16.41 2.07 -8.71
CA GLU A 141 -16.51 3.52 -8.86
C GLU A 141 -16.30 4.19 -7.50
N GLY A 142 -15.69 5.37 -7.47
CA GLY A 142 -15.15 5.95 -6.26
C GLY A 142 -13.87 5.22 -5.80
N ALA A 143 -13.51 5.37 -4.57
CA ALA A 143 -12.31 4.77 -3.98
C ALA A 143 -11.00 5.09 -4.73
N GLU A 144 -10.93 6.21 -5.43
CA GLU A 144 -9.72 6.68 -6.10
C GLU A 144 -8.62 6.94 -5.05
N PHE A 145 -7.38 6.58 -5.41
CA PHE A 145 -6.22 6.89 -4.58
C PHE A 145 -5.69 8.29 -4.91
N TYR A 146 -5.55 9.11 -3.90
CA TYR A 146 -4.95 10.44 -4.00
C TYR A 146 -3.66 10.49 -3.23
N CYS A 147 -2.63 11.11 -3.81
CA CYS A 147 -1.39 11.44 -3.13
C CYS A 147 -1.06 12.91 -3.39
N ARG A 148 -0.81 13.66 -2.31
CA ARG A 148 -0.53 15.11 -2.39
C ARG A 148 -1.64 15.90 -3.11
N GLY A 149 -2.89 15.52 -2.90
CA GLY A 149 -4.06 16.15 -3.52
C GLY A 149 -4.24 15.86 -5.01
N LYS A 150 -3.43 14.96 -5.60
CA LYS A 150 -3.56 14.53 -7.00
C LYS A 150 -4.03 13.09 -7.04
N GLU A 151 -4.97 12.80 -7.92
CA GLU A 151 -5.37 11.43 -8.21
C GLU A 151 -4.23 10.64 -8.84
N ILE A 152 -4.03 9.43 -8.35
CA ILE A 152 -3.11 8.44 -8.91
C ILE A 152 -3.95 7.32 -9.50
N PRO A 153 -4.18 7.29 -10.81
CA PRO A 153 -4.95 6.23 -11.44
C PRO A 153 -4.28 4.87 -11.25
N LEU A 154 -5.03 3.90 -10.77
CA LEU A 154 -4.55 2.54 -10.52
C LEU A 154 -5.44 1.53 -11.24
N LYS A 155 -4.82 0.61 -11.99
CA LYS A 155 -5.46 -0.52 -12.65
C LYS A 155 -5.20 -1.82 -11.90
N THR A 156 -5.91 -2.86 -12.29
CA THR A 156 -5.66 -4.21 -11.78
C THR A 156 -4.20 -4.62 -12.01
N GLY A 157 -3.52 -5.02 -10.94
CA GLY A 157 -2.12 -5.45 -10.97
C GLY A 157 -1.08 -4.34 -10.82
N ASP A 158 -1.49 -3.07 -10.72
CA ASP A 158 -0.57 -1.97 -10.48
C ASP A 158 -0.01 -2.00 -9.06
N ILE A 159 1.29 -1.72 -8.96
CA ILE A 159 1.99 -1.43 -7.71
C ILE A 159 2.37 0.04 -7.70
N LEU A 160 1.89 0.75 -6.70
CA LEU A 160 2.23 2.14 -6.38
C LEU A 160 3.26 2.15 -5.27
N LEU A 161 4.38 2.85 -5.50
CA LEU A 161 5.44 3.09 -4.53
C LEU A 161 5.65 4.60 -4.34
N PHE A 162 5.80 5.03 -3.09
CA PHE A 162 6.12 6.42 -2.75
C PHE A 162 6.80 6.50 -1.38
N PRO A 163 7.57 7.58 -1.08
CA PRO A 163 8.24 7.72 0.21
C PRO A 163 7.27 7.75 1.39
N SER A 164 7.56 6.97 2.45
CA SER A 164 6.78 6.86 3.69
C SER A 164 7.08 8.02 4.64
N ASN A 165 6.69 9.25 4.29
CA ASN A 165 6.93 10.41 5.17
C ASN A 165 5.86 11.49 5.01
N PHE A 166 5.93 12.52 5.85
CA PHE A 166 4.95 13.61 5.93
C PHE A 166 4.80 14.45 4.64
N MET A 167 5.72 14.35 3.69
CA MET A 167 5.62 15.05 2.40
C MET A 167 4.65 14.37 1.43
N TYR A 168 4.19 13.16 1.74
CA TYR A 168 3.28 12.37 0.89
C TYR A 168 1.98 12.06 1.61
N PRO A 169 1.16 13.10 1.97
CA PRO A 169 -0.19 12.86 2.43
C PRO A 169 -0.98 12.12 1.36
N HIS A 170 -1.74 11.14 1.79
CA HIS A 170 -2.53 10.34 0.86
C HIS A 170 -3.84 9.88 1.48
N GLU A 171 -4.79 9.59 0.61
CA GLU A 171 -6.14 9.17 0.97
C GLU A 171 -6.71 8.22 -0.08
N VAL A 172 -7.76 7.51 0.30
CA VAL A 172 -8.65 6.82 -0.64
C VAL A 172 -10.03 7.43 -0.47
N LYS A 173 -10.60 7.94 -1.56
CA LYS A 173 -11.94 8.53 -1.57
C LYS A 173 -12.99 7.48 -1.24
N GLU A 174 -14.20 7.93 -0.94
CA GLU A 174 -15.32 7.05 -0.66
C GLU A 174 -15.66 6.18 -1.87
N ALA A 175 -15.77 4.86 -1.64
CA ALA A 175 -16.27 3.93 -2.67
C ALA A 175 -17.76 4.17 -2.90
N THR A 176 -18.18 4.35 -4.14
CA THR A 176 -19.57 4.66 -4.50
C THR A 176 -20.30 3.51 -5.19
N LYS A 177 -19.53 2.58 -5.80
CA LYS A 177 -20.08 1.38 -6.43
C LYS A 177 -19.06 0.26 -6.52
N GLY A 178 -19.50 -0.96 -6.35
CA GLY A 178 -18.60 -2.13 -6.36
C GLY A 178 -17.75 -2.22 -5.09
N THR A 179 -16.68 -2.98 -5.17
CA THR A 179 -15.74 -3.18 -4.05
C THR A 179 -14.32 -3.08 -4.57
N ARG A 180 -13.52 -2.21 -3.98
CA ARG A 180 -12.08 -2.13 -4.25
C ARG A 180 -11.31 -3.05 -3.34
N TYR A 181 -10.42 -3.85 -3.93
CA TYR A 181 -9.45 -4.66 -3.22
C TYR A 181 -8.03 -4.16 -3.49
N SER A 182 -7.25 -4.05 -2.45
CA SER A 182 -5.84 -3.68 -2.52
C SER A 182 -5.05 -4.38 -1.42
N PHE A 183 -3.73 -4.29 -1.46
CA PHE A 183 -2.93 -4.58 -0.29
C PHE A 183 -1.88 -3.50 -0.06
N VAL A 184 -1.39 -3.43 1.16
CA VAL A 184 -0.34 -2.48 1.57
C VAL A 184 0.78 -3.19 2.30
N SER A 185 1.99 -2.62 2.17
CA SER A 185 3.19 -3.00 2.90
C SER A 185 4.15 -1.81 2.93
N TRP A 186 5.24 -1.92 3.66
CA TRP A 186 6.23 -0.86 3.77
C TRP A 186 7.64 -1.45 3.68
N ALA A 187 8.48 -0.90 2.80
CA ALA A 187 9.87 -1.29 2.65
C ALA A 187 10.80 -0.46 3.56
N PHE A 188 11.89 -1.08 4.04
CA PHE A 188 12.87 -0.50 4.96
C PHE A 188 14.23 -1.20 4.86
#